data_68b577f131fac13a20718601ac619f36
#
_entry.id   68b577f131fac13a20718601ac619f36
#
_cell.length_a   1.000
_cell.length_b   1.000
_cell.length_c   1.000
_cell.angle_alpha   90.00
_cell.angle_beta   90.00
_cell.angle_gamma   90.00
#
_symmetry.space_group_name_H-M   'P 1'
#
loop_
_entity.id
_entity.type
_entity.pdbx_description
1 polymer ?
#
loop_
_entity_poly.entity_id
_entity_poly.type
_entity_poly.pdbx_seq_one_letter_code
_entity_poly.pdbx_strand_id
1 'polypeptide(L)'
;MVNIKTFSECIAIAGDAKKHLMLGNGFSVALFPKIFNYKTLAENIESERINSLFDAIDTHDFEFVMRRLLEASDIVKHYDSTGNISAHIHEDIEELKETLIQVISKSHPPNPSEITDAQYNSCHGFLKNFDGGKIYTFNYDLILYWVLMHFIDNPALKLPCSDGFNYPYADEFVAEEDRDTTLHWEIGREKTQRIYYIHGAMHIFSDGSDIEKLSYKNIGLPLAQQVRNQIDQDNFPVFISEGTTEHKLARIKKNGYLSRMFSSLKSISGNLFIFGHSIRDEDDHVFDFINQNNRKINIFIGLFGDVTDPHNVIIINKVNSWKREFPRKKFEFYQASSLNVWNNS
;
A
#
# COMPACT_ATOMS: atom_id res chain seq x y z
N MET A 1 7.22 22.23 21.64
CA MET A 1 6.32 21.07 21.72
C MET A 1 5.62 20.92 20.38
N VAL A 2 5.49 19.71 19.87
CA VAL A 2 4.72 19.44 18.64
C VAL A 2 3.23 19.59 18.97
N ASN A 3 2.52 20.43 18.22
CA ASN A 3 1.08 20.58 18.39
C ASN A 3 0.39 19.44 17.61
N ILE A 4 -0.30 18.54 18.32
CA ILE A 4 -1.03 17.42 17.75
C ILE A 4 -2.51 17.70 17.87
N LYS A 5 -3.21 17.55 16.77
CA LYS A 5 -4.64 17.79 16.63
C LYS A 5 -5.41 16.47 16.69
N THR A 6 -6.69 16.55 16.86
CA THR A 6 -7.58 15.43 16.54
C THR A 6 -7.80 15.36 15.03
N PHE A 7 -8.22 14.20 14.53
CA PHE A 7 -8.60 14.06 13.12
C PHE A 7 -9.70 15.04 12.72
N SER A 8 -10.72 15.22 13.58
CA SER A 8 -11.83 16.14 13.32
C SER A 8 -11.38 17.59 13.19
N GLU A 9 -10.41 18.04 14.01
CA GLU A 9 -9.81 19.38 13.87
C GLU A 9 -9.06 19.51 12.54
N CYS A 10 -8.36 18.47 12.10
CA CYS A 10 -7.69 18.46 10.80
C CYS A 10 -8.67 18.49 9.63
N ILE A 11 -9.80 17.79 9.72
CA ILE A 11 -10.88 17.87 8.73
C ILE A 11 -11.48 19.29 8.68
N ALA A 12 -11.68 19.92 9.83
CA ALA A 12 -12.16 21.32 9.90
C ALA A 12 -11.15 22.29 9.25
N ILE A 13 -9.84 22.13 9.50
CA ILE A 13 -8.78 22.93 8.89
C ILE A 13 -8.72 22.72 7.36
N ALA A 14 -8.95 21.48 6.90
CA ALA A 14 -9.00 21.17 5.47
C ALA A 14 -10.16 21.83 4.73
N GLY A 15 -11.27 22.11 5.43
CA GLY A 15 -12.46 22.77 4.88
C GLY A 15 -13.04 22.03 3.69
N ASP A 16 -13.55 22.79 2.71
CA ASP A 16 -14.19 22.25 1.50
C ASP A 16 -13.21 21.88 0.38
N ALA A 17 -11.92 22.15 0.56
CA ALA A 17 -10.91 21.78 -0.43
C ALA A 17 -10.80 20.24 -0.54
N LYS A 18 -10.44 19.74 -1.73
CA LYS A 18 -10.29 18.30 -1.95
C LYS A 18 -9.40 17.66 -0.88
N LYS A 19 -9.85 16.55 -0.36
CA LYS A 19 -9.13 15.72 0.62
C LYS A 19 -8.73 14.41 -0.05
N HIS A 20 -7.46 14.14 -0.10
CA HIS A 20 -6.87 12.89 -0.58
C HIS A 20 -6.43 12.08 0.62
N LEU A 21 -6.42 10.76 0.49
CA LEU A 21 -5.99 9.85 1.53
C LEU A 21 -4.79 9.03 1.04
N MET A 22 -3.85 8.77 1.93
CA MET A 22 -2.74 7.86 1.72
C MET A 22 -2.70 6.87 2.88
N LEU A 23 -2.82 5.59 2.56
CA LEU A 23 -2.90 4.50 3.52
C LEU A 23 -1.58 3.71 3.54
N GLY A 24 -1.02 3.51 4.72
CA GLY A 24 0.05 2.57 4.95
C GLY A 24 -0.42 1.36 5.76
N ASN A 25 0.50 0.46 6.09
CA ASN A 25 0.23 -0.81 6.75
C ASN A 25 -0.55 -0.68 8.06
N GLY A 26 -0.40 0.43 8.79
CA GLY A 26 -1.17 0.70 10.00
C GLY A 26 -2.69 0.70 9.82
N PHE A 27 -3.20 0.85 8.59
CA PHE A 27 -4.61 0.71 8.29
C PHE A 27 -5.08 -0.74 8.49
N SER A 28 -4.34 -1.70 7.98
CA SER A 28 -4.66 -3.13 8.08
C SER A 28 -4.26 -3.71 9.43
N VAL A 29 -3.13 -3.28 10.00
CA VAL A 29 -2.71 -3.64 11.37
C VAL A 29 -3.74 -3.21 12.41
N ALA A 30 -4.36 -2.02 12.25
CA ALA A 30 -5.41 -1.55 13.17
C ALA A 30 -6.64 -2.46 13.17
N LEU A 31 -6.95 -3.15 12.07
CA LEU A 31 -8.03 -4.12 11.99
C LEU A 31 -7.61 -5.50 12.51
N PHE A 32 -6.49 -6.00 12.02
CA PHE A 32 -5.97 -7.34 12.32
C PHE A 32 -4.52 -7.28 12.84
N PRO A 33 -4.29 -6.80 14.07
CA PRO A 33 -2.94 -6.57 14.60
C PRO A 33 -2.10 -7.85 14.73
N LYS A 34 -2.76 -9.01 14.84
CA LYS A 34 -2.08 -10.31 14.91
C LYS A 34 -1.74 -10.91 13.54
N ILE A 35 -2.15 -10.26 12.45
CA ILE A 35 -1.96 -10.78 11.08
C ILE A 35 -0.94 -9.92 10.33
N PHE A 36 -1.13 -8.60 10.32
CA PHE A 36 -0.39 -7.70 9.43
C PHE A 36 0.80 -6.99 10.08
N ASN A 37 1.18 -7.34 11.32
CA ASN A 37 2.43 -6.80 11.86
C ASN A 37 3.65 -7.62 11.38
N TYR A 38 4.76 -6.94 11.17
CA TYR A 38 5.98 -7.57 10.62
C TYR A 38 6.50 -8.74 11.46
N LYS A 39 6.39 -8.68 12.80
CA LYS A 39 6.82 -9.76 13.66
C LYS A 39 6.05 -11.05 13.37
N THR A 40 4.72 -10.97 13.33
CA THR A 40 3.88 -12.15 13.03
C THR A 40 4.13 -12.67 11.61
N LEU A 41 4.34 -11.77 10.64
CA LEU A 41 4.67 -12.19 9.28
C LEU A 41 6.02 -12.92 9.25
N ALA A 42 7.04 -12.43 9.94
CA ALA A 42 8.34 -13.08 10.01
C ALA A 42 8.29 -14.45 10.72
N GLU A 43 7.48 -14.58 11.77
CA GLU A 43 7.25 -15.86 12.48
C GLU A 43 6.61 -16.97 11.59
N ASN A 44 6.00 -16.59 10.47
CA ASN A 44 5.36 -17.50 9.51
C ASN A 44 6.23 -17.83 8.29
N ILE A 45 7.49 -17.43 8.27
CA ILE A 45 8.44 -17.80 7.21
C ILE A 45 8.79 -19.28 7.33
N GLU A 46 8.60 -20.03 6.25
CA GLU A 46 8.89 -21.48 6.22
C GLU A 46 10.33 -21.79 5.78
N SER A 47 10.97 -20.88 5.02
CA SER A 47 12.34 -21.05 4.54
C SER A 47 13.36 -20.87 5.66
N GLU A 48 14.10 -21.94 6.01
CA GLU A 48 15.20 -21.86 6.99
C GLU A 48 16.29 -20.88 6.56
N ARG A 49 16.57 -20.82 5.24
CA ARG A 49 17.56 -19.91 4.66
C ARG A 49 17.16 -18.46 4.90
N ILE A 50 15.92 -18.10 4.57
CA ILE A 50 15.40 -16.75 4.79
C ILE A 50 15.33 -16.42 6.27
N ASN A 51 14.86 -17.33 7.12
CA ASN A 51 14.84 -17.13 8.57
C ASN A 51 16.23 -16.81 9.12
N SER A 52 17.28 -17.50 8.64
CA SER A 52 18.65 -17.24 9.09
C SER A 52 19.14 -15.81 8.77
N LEU A 53 18.62 -15.20 7.70
CA LEU A 53 18.94 -13.80 7.37
C LEU A 53 18.28 -12.83 8.35
N PHE A 54 17.03 -13.08 8.75
CA PHE A 54 16.33 -12.29 9.77
C PHE A 54 17.05 -12.36 11.12
N ASP A 55 17.47 -13.56 11.52
CA ASP A 55 18.24 -13.77 12.75
C ASP A 55 19.61 -13.07 12.71
N ALA A 56 20.33 -13.17 11.60
CA ALA A 56 21.65 -12.56 11.43
C ALA A 56 21.61 -11.03 11.46
N ILE A 57 20.50 -10.43 11.02
CA ILE A 57 20.30 -8.97 10.95
C ILE A 57 19.59 -8.45 12.21
N ASP A 58 19.05 -9.34 13.05
CA ASP A 58 18.28 -9.05 14.28
C ASP A 58 17.08 -8.11 14.00
N THR A 59 16.20 -8.54 13.09
CA THR A 59 15.03 -7.77 12.68
C THR A 59 13.86 -8.66 12.30
N HIS A 60 12.64 -8.07 12.19
CA HIS A 60 11.46 -8.70 11.61
C HIS A 60 10.95 -7.92 10.39
N ASP A 61 11.72 -6.93 9.92
CA ASP A 61 11.32 -6.02 8.85
C ASP A 61 11.87 -6.52 7.50
N PHE A 62 11.00 -7.03 6.63
CA PHE A 62 11.33 -7.57 5.31
C PHE A 62 12.05 -6.55 4.41
N GLU A 63 11.59 -5.29 4.40
CA GLU A 63 12.21 -4.24 3.59
C GLU A 63 13.61 -3.90 4.09
N PHE A 64 13.81 -3.94 5.41
CA PHE A 64 15.13 -3.73 6.01
C PHE A 64 16.10 -4.87 5.66
N VAL A 65 15.68 -6.15 5.74
CA VAL A 65 16.50 -7.30 5.32
C VAL A 65 16.87 -7.15 3.84
N MET A 66 15.90 -6.85 2.99
CA MET A 66 16.13 -6.67 1.56
C MET A 66 17.13 -5.54 1.27
N ARG A 67 17.02 -4.42 1.96
CA ARG A 67 17.98 -3.32 1.85
C ARG A 67 19.39 -3.76 2.23
N ARG A 68 19.53 -4.49 3.35
CA ARG A 68 20.85 -5.00 3.80
C ARG A 68 21.47 -5.96 2.80
N LEU A 69 20.68 -6.83 2.17
CA LEU A 69 21.14 -7.71 1.11
C LEU A 69 21.59 -6.95 -0.13
N LEU A 70 20.86 -5.93 -0.57
CA LEU A 70 21.25 -5.08 -1.70
C LEU A 70 22.56 -4.33 -1.42
N GLU A 71 22.69 -3.71 -0.24
CA GLU A 71 23.92 -3.05 0.20
C GLU A 71 25.10 -4.02 0.24
N ALA A 72 24.89 -5.23 0.76
CA ALA A 72 25.91 -6.28 0.81
C ALA A 72 26.32 -6.73 -0.61
N SER A 73 25.37 -6.93 -1.53
CA SER A 73 25.65 -7.27 -2.91
C SER A 73 26.54 -6.23 -3.59
N ASP A 74 26.27 -4.96 -3.39
CA ASP A 74 27.06 -3.88 -3.97
C ASP A 74 28.50 -3.84 -3.43
N ILE A 75 28.69 -4.09 -2.13
CA ILE A 75 30.01 -4.14 -1.50
C ILE A 75 30.79 -5.37 -1.98
N VAL A 76 30.15 -6.55 -1.97
CA VAL A 76 30.78 -7.83 -2.30
C VAL A 76 31.33 -7.85 -3.74
N LYS A 77 30.72 -7.16 -4.68
CA LYS A 77 31.22 -7.00 -6.07
C LYS A 77 32.67 -6.50 -6.16
N HIS A 78 33.14 -5.79 -5.13
CA HIS A 78 34.52 -5.29 -5.06
C HIS A 78 35.51 -6.33 -4.53
N TYR A 79 35.04 -7.40 -3.87
CA TYR A 79 35.89 -8.42 -3.24
C TYR A 79 35.76 -9.78 -3.92
N ASP A 80 34.64 -10.09 -4.53
CA ASP A 80 34.38 -11.33 -5.26
C ASP A 80 34.48 -11.11 -6.77
N SER A 81 35.68 -11.41 -7.32
CA SER A 81 35.95 -11.31 -8.76
C SER A 81 35.19 -12.36 -9.60
N THR A 82 34.64 -13.40 -8.95
CA THR A 82 33.87 -14.45 -9.63
C THR A 82 32.42 -14.05 -9.83
N GLY A 83 31.89 -13.13 -9.01
CA GLY A 83 30.49 -12.72 -8.98
C GLY A 83 29.54 -13.73 -8.33
N ASN A 84 30.05 -14.87 -7.86
CA ASN A 84 29.21 -15.95 -7.32
C ASN A 84 28.49 -15.54 -6.05
N ILE A 85 29.16 -14.83 -5.12
CA ILE A 85 28.53 -14.40 -3.87
C ILE A 85 27.44 -13.37 -4.15
N SER A 86 27.71 -12.42 -5.04
CA SER A 86 26.69 -11.44 -5.44
C SER A 86 25.47 -12.09 -6.11
N ALA A 87 25.68 -13.16 -6.93
CA ALA A 87 24.58 -13.93 -7.53
C ALA A 87 23.72 -14.60 -6.47
N HIS A 88 24.32 -15.27 -5.47
CA HIS A 88 23.58 -15.89 -4.36
C HIS A 88 22.79 -14.88 -3.54
N ILE A 89 23.36 -13.68 -3.29
CA ILE A 89 22.61 -12.62 -2.60
C ILE A 89 21.41 -12.18 -3.41
N HIS A 90 21.49 -12.13 -4.74
CA HIS A 90 20.35 -11.80 -5.59
C HIS A 90 19.27 -12.89 -5.58
N GLU A 91 19.67 -14.17 -5.52
CA GLU A 91 18.74 -15.28 -5.31
C GLU A 91 18.01 -15.15 -3.98
N ASP A 92 18.71 -14.80 -2.89
CA ASP A 92 18.11 -14.53 -1.59
C ASP A 92 17.11 -13.37 -1.64
N ILE A 93 17.41 -12.31 -2.39
CA ILE A 93 16.50 -11.18 -2.55
C ILE A 93 15.21 -11.59 -3.27
N GLU A 94 15.31 -12.37 -4.34
CA GLU A 94 14.12 -12.84 -5.05
C GLU A 94 13.30 -13.81 -4.18
N GLU A 95 13.94 -14.79 -3.50
CA GLU A 95 13.27 -15.68 -2.56
C GLU A 95 12.59 -14.90 -1.42
N LEU A 96 13.21 -13.84 -0.90
CA LEU A 96 12.64 -12.99 0.15
C LEU A 96 11.38 -12.25 -0.33
N LYS A 97 11.36 -11.77 -1.58
CA LYS A 97 10.18 -11.13 -2.19
C LYS A 97 9.02 -12.11 -2.29
N GLU A 98 9.28 -13.30 -2.82
CA GLU A 98 8.28 -14.35 -2.94
C GLU A 98 7.76 -14.76 -1.57
N THR A 99 8.64 -14.97 -0.60
CA THR A 99 8.31 -15.29 0.79
C THR A 99 7.39 -14.24 1.40
N LEU A 100 7.66 -12.95 1.22
CA LEU A 100 6.81 -11.87 1.73
C LEU A 100 5.37 -12.00 1.24
N ILE A 101 5.18 -12.19 -0.06
CA ILE A 101 3.84 -12.32 -0.65
C ILE A 101 3.16 -13.62 -0.21
N GLN A 102 3.89 -14.73 -0.14
CA GLN A 102 3.37 -16.00 0.36
C GLN A 102 2.88 -15.88 1.80
N VAL A 103 3.68 -15.28 2.69
CA VAL A 103 3.33 -15.10 4.10
C VAL A 103 2.12 -14.17 4.25
N ILE A 104 2.07 -13.05 3.54
CA ILE A 104 0.91 -12.15 3.55
C ILE A 104 -0.33 -12.90 3.06
N SER A 105 -0.24 -13.63 1.95
CA SER A 105 -1.36 -14.37 1.37
C SER A 105 -1.87 -15.48 2.29
N LYS A 106 -0.98 -16.26 2.88
CA LYS A 106 -1.32 -17.35 3.83
C LYS A 106 -1.97 -16.80 5.11
N SER A 107 -1.44 -15.68 5.62
CA SER A 107 -1.92 -15.05 6.85
C SER A 107 -3.21 -14.24 6.65
N HIS A 108 -3.47 -13.78 5.41
CA HIS A 108 -4.64 -12.97 5.09
C HIS A 108 -5.95 -13.70 5.45
N PRO A 109 -6.93 -13.01 6.08
CA PRO A 109 -8.24 -13.61 6.35
C PRO A 109 -8.84 -14.21 5.08
N PRO A 110 -9.45 -15.41 5.14
CA PRO A 110 -9.93 -16.10 3.95
C PRO A 110 -11.15 -15.41 3.32
N ASN A 111 -11.96 -14.73 4.14
CA ASN A 111 -13.24 -14.18 3.70
C ASN A 111 -13.47 -12.74 4.20
N PRO A 112 -14.16 -11.90 3.41
CA PRO A 112 -14.59 -10.56 3.84
C PRO A 112 -15.49 -10.57 5.08
N SER A 113 -16.17 -11.69 5.39
CA SER A 113 -17.02 -11.86 6.57
C SER A 113 -16.25 -11.89 7.90
N GLU A 114 -14.93 -11.95 7.88
CA GLU A 114 -14.08 -11.75 9.06
C GLU A 114 -14.12 -10.30 9.58
N ILE A 115 -14.58 -9.37 8.74
CA ILE A 115 -14.82 -7.96 9.11
C ILE A 115 -16.30 -7.83 9.46
N THR A 116 -16.59 -7.36 10.66
CA THR A 116 -17.97 -7.17 11.11
C THR A 116 -18.64 -5.97 10.45
N ASP A 117 -19.97 -5.95 10.39
CA ASP A 117 -20.73 -4.80 9.85
C ASP A 117 -20.41 -3.49 10.59
N ALA A 118 -20.19 -3.55 11.91
CA ALA A 118 -19.79 -2.39 12.70
C ALA A 118 -18.42 -1.84 12.23
N GLN A 119 -17.46 -2.70 11.94
CA GLN A 119 -16.15 -2.33 11.40
C GLN A 119 -16.28 -1.77 9.98
N TYR A 120 -17.06 -2.42 9.10
CA TYR A 120 -17.33 -1.90 7.77
C TYR A 120 -17.96 -0.51 7.80
N ASN A 121 -19.00 -0.31 8.62
CA ASN A 121 -19.68 0.98 8.76
C ASN A 121 -18.73 2.07 9.29
N SER A 122 -17.90 1.75 10.29
CA SER A 122 -16.92 2.69 10.83
C SER A 122 -15.88 3.10 9.79
N CYS A 123 -15.30 2.13 9.08
CA CYS A 123 -14.32 2.38 8.01
C CYS A 123 -14.97 3.16 6.84
N HIS A 124 -16.21 2.83 6.47
CA HIS A 124 -16.97 3.59 5.49
C HIS A 124 -17.08 5.06 5.88
N GLY A 125 -17.48 5.35 7.13
CA GLY A 125 -17.56 6.72 7.66
C GLY A 125 -16.22 7.47 7.59
N PHE A 126 -15.12 6.77 7.83
CA PHE A 126 -13.77 7.33 7.64
C PHE A 126 -13.50 7.65 6.17
N LEU A 127 -13.67 6.69 5.25
CA LEU A 127 -13.39 6.85 3.84
C LEU A 127 -14.27 7.92 3.18
N LYS A 128 -15.50 8.12 3.65
CA LYS A 128 -16.43 9.14 3.15
C LYS A 128 -15.87 10.56 3.24
N ASN A 129 -14.96 10.85 4.15
CA ASN A 129 -14.28 12.15 4.20
C ASN A 129 -13.45 12.45 2.94
N PHE A 130 -13.18 11.43 2.12
CA PHE A 130 -12.27 11.49 0.96
C PHE A 130 -12.96 11.24 -0.39
N ASP A 131 -14.30 11.19 -0.42
CA ASP A 131 -15.09 10.90 -1.61
C ASP A 131 -14.83 11.85 -2.80
N GLY A 132 -14.48 13.10 -2.55
CA GLY A 132 -14.10 14.07 -3.56
C GLY A 132 -12.65 13.94 -4.05
N GLY A 133 -11.83 13.09 -3.40
CA GLY A 133 -10.38 12.99 -3.59
C GLY A 133 -9.93 11.67 -4.23
N LYS A 134 -8.67 11.40 -4.07
CA LYS A 134 -7.99 10.16 -4.45
C LYS A 134 -7.55 9.42 -3.21
N ILE A 135 -7.59 8.10 -3.23
CA ILE A 135 -7.06 7.23 -2.20
C ILE A 135 -5.86 6.50 -2.76
N TYR A 136 -4.73 6.65 -2.12
CA TYR A 136 -3.48 5.95 -2.41
C TYR A 136 -3.23 4.90 -1.34
N THR A 137 -2.78 3.73 -1.70
CA THR A 137 -2.39 2.71 -0.74
C THR A 137 -1.02 2.13 -1.06
N PHE A 138 -0.24 1.92 0.00
CA PHE A 138 1.00 1.15 -0.03
C PHE A 138 0.75 -0.33 0.29
N ASN A 139 -0.45 -0.66 0.80
CA ASN A 139 -0.77 -1.98 1.29
C ASN A 139 -0.97 -2.95 0.15
N TYR A 140 -0.44 -4.15 0.30
CA TYR A 140 -0.59 -5.24 -0.66
C TYR A 140 -1.88 -6.03 -0.43
N ASP A 141 -2.45 -5.98 0.80
CA ASP A 141 -3.59 -6.77 1.23
C ASP A 141 -4.92 -6.37 0.56
N LEU A 142 -5.97 -7.17 0.79
CA LEU A 142 -7.29 -6.98 0.18
C LEU A 142 -8.24 -6.12 1.02
N ILE A 143 -7.82 -5.61 2.19
CA ILE A 143 -8.72 -4.97 3.15
C ILE A 143 -9.42 -3.75 2.57
N LEU A 144 -8.66 -2.83 1.95
CA LEU A 144 -9.27 -1.66 1.29
C LEU A 144 -10.25 -2.08 0.19
N TYR A 145 -9.89 -3.05 -0.63
CA TYR A 145 -10.74 -3.56 -1.70
C TYR A 145 -12.05 -4.13 -1.12
N TRP A 146 -11.98 -4.95 -0.07
CA TRP A 146 -13.15 -5.50 0.59
C TRP A 146 -14.10 -4.42 1.14
N VAL A 147 -13.56 -3.38 1.80
CA VAL A 147 -14.38 -2.27 2.31
C VAL A 147 -15.10 -1.55 1.17
N LEU A 148 -14.42 -1.30 0.06
CA LEU A 148 -15.02 -0.63 -1.09
C LEU A 148 -16.11 -1.48 -1.77
N MET A 149 -15.90 -2.79 -1.84
CA MET A 149 -16.85 -3.71 -2.46
C MET A 149 -18.04 -4.06 -1.56
N HIS A 150 -17.91 -4.00 -0.24
CA HIS A 150 -18.99 -4.29 0.71
C HIS A 150 -20.24 -3.45 0.46
N PHE A 151 -20.08 -2.20 0.05
CA PHE A 151 -21.20 -1.28 -0.21
C PHE A 151 -21.46 -1.04 -1.70
N ILE A 152 -20.85 -1.83 -2.61
CA ILE A 152 -20.90 -1.57 -4.05
C ILE A 152 -22.34 -1.56 -4.62
N ASP A 153 -23.18 -2.44 -4.12
CA ASP A 153 -24.56 -2.61 -4.56
C ASP A 153 -25.57 -1.72 -3.81
N ASN A 154 -25.09 -0.93 -2.83
CA ASN A 154 -25.94 0.03 -2.12
C ASN A 154 -25.68 1.46 -2.61
N PRO A 155 -26.56 2.04 -3.47
CA PRO A 155 -26.31 3.37 -4.03
C PRO A 155 -26.17 4.50 -3.02
N ALA A 156 -26.78 4.36 -1.81
CA ALA A 156 -26.71 5.36 -0.74
C ALA A 156 -25.37 5.33 0.01
N LEU A 157 -24.69 4.19 0.02
CA LEU A 157 -23.44 3.96 0.75
C LEU A 157 -22.24 3.76 -0.17
N LYS A 158 -22.46 3.57 -1.47
CA LYS A 158 -21.41 3.35 -2.45
C LYS A 158 -20.41 4.50 -2.44
N LEU A 159 -19.14 4.18 -2.22
CA LEU A 159 -18.02 5.11 -2.34
C LEU A 159 -17.47 5.10 -3.78
N PRO A 160 -16.85 6.21 -4.24
CA PRO A 160 -16.09 6.21 -5.48
C PRO A 160 -14.92 5.22 -5.40
N CYS A 161 -15.05 4.06 -6.04
CA CYS A 161 -14.14 2.94 -5.92
C CYS A 161 -13.41 2.57 -7.24
N SER A 162 -13.53 3.39 -8.29
CA SER A 162 -12.85 3.14 -9.55
C SER A 162 -11.33 3.11 -9.34
N ASP A 163 -10.71 2.00 -9.67
CA ASP A 163 -9.27 1.75 -9.58
C ASP A 163 -8.58 1.63 -10.96
N GLY A 164 -9.32 1.92 -12.02
CA GLY A 164 -8.82 1.89 -13.40
C GLY A 164 -8.95 0.54 -14.10
N PHE A 165 -9.40 -0.50 -13.37
CA PHE A 165 -9.66 -1.81 -13.94
C PHE A 165 -11.11 -1.93 -14.41
N ASN A 166 -11.30 -2.54 -15.57
CA ASN A 166 -12.59 -2.76 -16.19
C ASN A 166 -12.61 -4.10 -16.93
N TYR A 167 -13.80 -4.56 -17.35
CA TYR A 167 -13.89 -5.63 -18.32
C TYR A 167 -13.20 -5.23 -19.63
N PRO A 168 -12.58 -6.18 -20.34
CA PRO A 168 -12.05 -5.92 -21.67
C PRO A 168 -13.10 -5.29 -22.60
N TYR A 169 -12.67 -4.44 -23.53
CA TYR A 169 -13.61 -3.83 -24.48
C TYR A 169 -14.41 -4.87 -25.28
N ALA A 170 -13.80 -6.02 -25.57
CA ALA A 170 -14.46 -7.11 -26.25
C ALA A 170 -15.69 -7.64 -25.49
N ASP A 171 -15.65 -7.58 -24.15
CA ASP A 171 -16.69 -8.11 -23.28
C ASP A 171 -17.82 -7.11 -23.01
N GLU A 172 -17.71 -5.86 -23.45
CA GLU A 172 -18.78 -4.86 -23.31
C GLU A 172 -20.08 -5.28 -24.01
N PHE A 173 -19.98 -6.14 -25.01
CA PHE A 173 -21.11 -6.67 -25.80
C PHE A 173 -21.55 -8.08 -25.36
N VAL A 174 -20.89 -8.65 -24.35
CA VAL A 174 -21.20 -9.98 -23.79
C VAL A 174 -22.15 -9.80 -22.61
N ALA A 175 -23.08 -10.72 -22.43
CA ALA A 175 -23.97 -10.73 -21.26
C ALA A 175 -23.14 -10.80 -19.96
N GLU A 176 -23.61 -10.18 -18.86
CA GLU A 176 -22.82 -10.04 -17.62
C GLU A 176 -22.43 -11.41 -17.03
N GLU A 177 -23.32 -12.40 -17.18
CA GLU A 177 -23.11 -13.79 -16.73
C GLU A 177 -22.02 -14.54 -17.50
N ASP A 178 -21.76 -14.12 -18.75
CA ASP A 178 -20.79 -14.76 -19.65
C ASP A 178 -19.43 -14.04 -19.67
N ARG A 179 -19.31 -12.93 -18.96
CA ARG A 179 -18.05 -12.16 -18.92
C ARG A 179 -17.00 -12.85 -18.09
N ASP A 180 -15.74 -12.71 -18.52
CA ASP A 180 -14.60 -13.09 -17.70
C ASP A 180 -14.68 -12.36 -16.33
N THR A 181 -14.29 -13.05 -15.28
CA THR A 181 -14.20 -12.46 -13.93
C THR A 181 -12.92 -11.66 -13.73
N THR A 182 -11.97 -11.76 -14.64
CA THR A 182 -10.71 -10.99 -14.66
C THR A 182 -10.94 -9.60 -15.26
N LEU A 183 -10.46 -8.59 -14.58
CA LEU A 183 -10.55 -7.20 -15.01
C LEU A 183 -9.19 -6.73 -15.53
N HIS A 184 -9.17 -5.94 -16.59
CA HIS A 184 -7.97 -5.44 -17.23
C HIS A 184 -7.78 -3.95 -16.99
N TRP A 185 -6.53 -3.53 -16.83
CA TRP A 185 -6.17 -2.13 -16.79
C TRP A 185 -5.81 -1.64 -18.20
N GLU A 186 -6.51 -0.61 -18.67
CA GLU A 186 -6.33 -0.04 -20.00
C GLU A 186 -6.02 1.46 -19.91
N ILE A 187 -5.00 1.88 -20.66
CA ILE A 187 -4.63 3.30 -20.74
C ILE A 187 -5.80 4.09 -21.35
N GLY A 188 -6.19 5.16 -20.66
CA GLY A 188 -7.28 6.05 -21.10
C GLY A 188 -8.63 5.79 -20.45
N ARG A 189 -8.84 4.63 -19.82
CA ARG A 189 -10.05 4.35 -19.01
C ARG A 189 -9.93 4.85 -17.56
N GLU A 190 -8.75 5.30 -17.14
CA GLU A 190 -8.45 5.78 -15.79
C GLU A 190 -8.97 7.19 -15.48
N LYS A 191 -9.73 7.82 -16.34
CA LYS A 191 -10.23 9.22 -16.17
C LYS A 191 -11.01 9.43 -14.87
N THR A 192 -11.73 8.40 -14.43
CA THR A 192 -12.54 8.44 -13.21
C THR A 192 -11.85 7.77 -12.03
N GLN A 193 -10.60 7.33 -12.19
CA GLN A 193 -9.88 6.58 -11.16
C GLN A 193 -9.74 7.36 -9.85
N ARG A 194 -10.04 6.68 -8.75
CA ARG A 194 -10.00 7.19 -7.38
C ARG A 194 -9.04 6.41 -6.48
N ILE A 195 -8.88 5.12 -6.75
CA ILE A 195 -8.05 4.21 -5.96
C ILE A 195 -6.75 3.93 -6.70
N TYR A 196 -5.63 4.06 -6.00
CA TYR A 196 -4.29 3.94 -6.56
C TYR A 196 -3.45 3.00 -5.69
N TYR A 197 -3.15 1.81 -6.19
CA TYR A 197 -2.23 0.85 -5.57
C TYR A 197 -0.80 1.19 -6.01
N ILE A 198 -0.16 2.13 -5.32
CA ILE A 198 1.12 2.71 -5.78
C ILE A 198 2.30 1.75 -5.65
N HIS A 199 2.19 0.74 -4.80
CA HIS A 199 3.14 -0.36 -4.67
C HIS A 199 2.58 -1.70 -5.19
N GLY A 200 1.48 -1.67 -5.94
CA GLY A 200 0.77 -2.87 -6.38
C GLY A 200 -0.14 -3.45 -5.31
N ALA A 201 -0.66 -4.65 -5.53
CA ALA A 201 -1.52 -5.37 -4.58
C ALA A 201 -1.61 -6.86 -4.93
N MET A 202 -1.94 -7.71 -3.95
CA MET A 202 -2.01 -9.17 -4.09
C MET A 202 -2.98 -9.67 -5.18
N HIS A 203 -3.98 -8.88 -5.56
CA HIS A 203 -4.98 -9.26 -6.55
C HIS A 203 -4.71 -8.67 -7.94
N ILE A 204 -3.53 -8.04 -8.16
CA ILE A 204 -3.12 -7.45 -9.42
C ILE A 204 -1.95 -8.26 -9.98
N PHE A 205 -2.08 -8.74 -11.21
CA PHE A 205 -1.11 -9.59 -11.88
C PHE A 205 -0.66 -8.98 -13.20
N SER A 206 0.45 -9.48 -13.74
CA SER A 206 0.95 -9.08 -15.07
C SER A 206 1.06 -10.33 -15.93
N ASP A 207 0.34 -10.32 -17.04
CA ASP A 207 0.51 -11.30 -18.11
C ASP A 207 1.24 -10.63 -19.28
N GLY A 208 2.56 -10.64 -19.23
CA GLY A 208 3.41 -10.02 -20.24
C GLY A 208 3.20 -8.50 -20.34
N SER A 209 2.42 -8.06 -21.33
CA SER A 209 2.10 -6.64 -21.54
C SER A 209 0.85 -6.17 -20.80
N ASP A 210 -0.01 -7.09 -20.39
CA ASP A 210 -1.30 -6.77 -19.80
C ASP A 210 -1.23 -6.79 -18.28
N ILE A 211 -2.02 -5.92 -17.67
CA ILE A 211 -2.19 -5.88 -16.21
C ILE A 211 -3.61 -6.26 -15.90
N GLU A 212 -3.74 -7.30 -15.12
CA GLU A 212 -4.99 -7.94 -14.77
C GLU A 212 -5.29 -7.82 -13.28
N LYS A 213 -6.56 -7.83 -12.94
CA LYS A 213 -7.02 -7.84 -11.56
C LYS A 213 -8.05 -8.94 -11.34
N LEU A 214 -7.79 -9.79 -10.36
CA LEU A 214 -8.78 -10.74 -9.88
C LEU A 214 -9.96 -10.01 -9.23
N SER A 215 -11.16 -10.51 -9.46
CA SER A 215 -12.40 -9.86 -9.01
C SER A 215 -13.11 -10.68 -7.93
N TYR A 216 -13.78 -9.96 -7.00
CA TYR A 216 -14.70 -10.56 -6.04
C TYR A 216 -15.94 -11.20 -6.72
N LYS A 217 -16.22 -10.85 -7.97
CA LYS A 217 -17.36 -11.38 -8.75
C LYS A 217 -17.18 -12.84 -9.19
N ASN A 218 -16.01 -13.44 -8.99
CA ASN A 218 -15.84 -14.86 -9.21
C ASN A 218 -16.67 -15.65 -8.18
N ILE A 219 -17.79 -16.19 -8.63
CA ILE A 219 -18.81 -16.85 -7.79
C ILE A 219 -18.28 -18.17 -7.16
N GLY A 220 -17.25 -18.75 -7.75
CA GLY A 220 -16.73 -20.06 -7.31
C GLY A 220 -15.75 -20.02 -6.14
N LEU A 221 -14.99 -18.93 -5.99
CA LEU A 221 -13.88 -18.85 -5.04
C LEU A 221 -13.74 -17.47 -4.40
N PRO A 222 -13.53 -17.40 -3.06
CA PRO A 222 -13.14 -16.17 -2.40
C PRO A 222 -11.90 -15.55 -3.02
N LEU A 223 -11.82 -14.22 -3.10
CA LEU A 223 -10.70 -13.53 -3.73
C LEU A 223 -9.34 -13.89 -3.12
N ALA A 224 -9.26 -14.04 -1.79
CA ALA A 224 -8.04 -14.49 -1.14
C ALA A 224 -7.60 -15.90 -1.60
N GLN A 225 -8.56 -16.80 -1.88
CA GLN A 225 -8.24 -18.12 -2.42
C GLN A 225 -7.80 -18.05 -3.88
N GLN A 226 -8.40 -17.18 -4.68
CA GLN A 226 -7.95 -16.96 -6.06
C GLN A 226 -6.49 -16.50 -6.09
N VAL A 227 -6.12 -15.56 -5.21
CA VAL A 227 -4.72 -15.08 -5.07
C VAL A 227 -3.79 -16.22 -4.69
N ARG A 228 -4.16 -17.07 -3.70
CA ARG A 228 -3.35 -18.23 -3.31
C ARG A 228 -3.13 -19.19 -4.47
N ASN A 229 -4.18 -19.48 -5.22
CA ASN A 229 -4.10 -20.37 -6.38
C ASN A 229 -3.14 -19.86 -7.47
N GLN A 230 -3.03 -18.54 -7.65
CA GLN A 230 -2.06 -17.93 -8.57
C GLN A 230 -0.63 -18.10 -8.04
N ILE A 231 -0.41 -17.81 -6.77
CA ILE A 231 0.92 -17.93 -6.13
C ILE A 231 1.39 -19.39 -6.12
N ASP A 232 0.49 -20.35 -5.86
CA ASP A 232 0.78 -21.79 -5.89
C ASP A 232 1.15 -22.31 -7.30
N GLN A 233 0.86 -21.52 -8.34
CA GLN A 233 1.24 -21.75 -9.75
C GLN A 233 2.46 -20.91 -10.17
N ASP A 234 3.22 -20.40 -9.23
CA ASP A 234 4.38 -19.48 -9.45
C ASP A 234 4.01 -18.19 -10.18
N ASN A 235 2.73 -17.80 -10.21
CA ASN A 235 2.31 -16.52 -10.74
C ASN A 235 2.19 -15.51 -9.59
N PHE A 236 3.17 -14.61 -9.50
CA PHE A 236 3.25 -13.61 -8.43
C PHE A 236 2.57 -12.30 -8.81
N PRO A 237 1.90 -11.64 -7.86
CA PRO A 237 1.24 -10.36 -8.12
C PRO A 237 2.24 -9.24 -8.43
N VAL A 238 1.73 -8.17 -9.02
CA VAL A 238 2.48 -6.92 -9.19
C VAL A 238 2.61 -6.24 -7.85
N PHE A 239 3.84 -6.17 -7.32
CA PHE A 239 4.15 -5.49 -6.06
C PHE A 239 5.57 -4.93 -6.05
N ILE A 240 5.83 -4.03 -5.12
CA ILE A 240 7.13 -3.37 -4.90
C ILE A 240 7.55 -3.56 -3.45
N SER A 241 8.60 -4.32 -3.23
CA SER A 241 9.16 -4.61 -1.91
C SER A 241 10.67 -4.35 -1.84
N GLU A 242 11.24 -3.72 -2.86
CA GLU A 242 12.65 -3.36 -2.90
C GLU A 242 13.05 -2.49 -1.71
N GLY A 243 14.23 -2.78 -1.13
CA GLY A 243 14.66 -2.19 0.15
C GLY A 243 15.16 -0.74 0.07
N THR A 244 15.38 -0.17 -1.12
CA THR A 244 15.82 1.23 -1.26
C THR A 244 14.89 2.03 -2.17
N THR A 245 14.84 3.35 -1.92
CA THR A 245 14.09 4.31 -2.71
C THR A 245 14.42 4.23 -4.21
N GLU A 246 15.70 4.10 -4.56
CA GLU A 246 16.17 4.06 -5.95
C GLU A 246 15.71 2.79 -6.64
N HIS A 247 15.79 1.65 -5.98
CA HIS A 247 15.34 0.37 -6.53
C HIS A 247 13.82 0.34 -6.70
N LYS A 248 13.06 0.80 -5.70
CA LYS A 248 11.59 0.96 -5.80
C LYS A 248 11.22 1.84 -7.00
N LEU A 249 11.87 3.00 -7.15
CA LEU A 249 11.62 3.91 -8.27
C LEU A 249 11.98 3.28 -9.62
N ALA A 250 13.08 2.53 -9.70
CA ALA A 250 13.47 1.82 -10.91
C ALA A 250 12.45 0.75 -11.29
N ARG A 251 11.92 0.00 -10.32
CA ARG A 251 10.85 -0.99 -10.53
C ARG A 251 9.56 -0.32 -11.00
N ILE A 252 9.14 0.77 -10.36
CA ILE A 252 7.98 1.58 -10.77
C ILE A 252 8.09 1.99 -12.25
N LYS A 253 9.25 2.51 -12.65
CA LYS A 253 9.47 2.98 -14.04
C LYS A 253 9.42 1.87 -15.08
N LYS A 254 9.73 0.63 -14.71
CA LYS A 254 9.71 -0.54 -15.61
C LYS A 254 8.31 -1.11 -15.82
N ASN A 255 7.35 -0.81 -14.94
CA ASN A 255 5.98 -1.29 -15.04
C ASN A 255 5.04 -0.14 -15.39
N GLY A 256 4.33 -0.25 -16.52
CA GLY A 256 3.46 0.83 -17.04
C GLY A 256 2.33 1.21 -16.07
N TYR A 257 1.70 0.23 -15.42
CA TYR A 257 0.67 0.44 -14.42
C TYR A 257 1.21 1.21 -13.21
N LEU A 258 2.28 0.69 -12.58
CA LEU A 258 2.89 1.33 -11.40
C LEU A 258 3.38 2.75 -11.72
N SER A 259 3.99 2.95 -12.90
CA SER A 259 4.42 4.27 -13.37
C SER A 259 3.25 5.25 -13.50
N ARG A 260 2.09 4.77 -13.98
CA ARG A 260 0.88 5.57 -14.06
C ARG A 260 0.31 5.91 -12.69
N MET A 261 0.23 4.91 -11.78
CA MET A 261 -0.21 5.12 -10.40
C MET A 261 0.64 6.16 -9.70
N PHE A 262 1.96 6.02 -9.79
CA PHE A 262 2.93 6.97 -9.23
C PHE A 262 2.81 8.37 -9.84
N SER A 263 2.71 8.47 -11.17
CA SER A 263 2.58 9.76 -11.86
C SER A 263 1.33 10.53 -11.47
N SER A 264 0.27 9.85 -11.00
CA SER A 264 -0.97 10.48 -10.54
C SER A 264 -0.76 11.39 -9.34
N LEU A 265 0.30 11.17 -8.55
CA LEU A 265 0.69 12.01 -7.40
C LEU A 265 0.98 13.46 -7.82
N LYS A 266 1.45 13.72 -9.05
CA LYS A 266 1.66 15.08 -9.58
C LYS A 266 0.38 15.91 -9.60
N SER A 267 -0.77 15.28 -9.67
CA SER A 267 -2.06 15.97 -9.78
C SER A 267 -2.71 16.30 -8.43
N ILE A 268 -2.11 15.89 -7.31
CA ILE A 268 -2.64 16.16 -5.97
C ILE A 268 -2.60 17.65 -5.69
N SER A 269 -3.72 18.19 -5.20
CA SER A 269 -3.82 19.57 -4.71
C SER A 269 -4.90 19.64 -3.63
N GLY A 270 -4.81 20.62 -2.73
CA GLY A 270 -5.73 20.74 -1.60
C GLY A 270 -5.15 20.11 -0.34
N ASN A 271 -5.68 18.99 0.12
CA ASN A 271 -5.28 18.36 1.37
C ASN A 271 -4.93 16.89 1.14
N LEU A 272 -3.84 16.42 1.73
CA LEU A 272 -3.44 15.02 1.77
C LEU A 272 -3.38 14.55 3.22
N PHE A 273 -4.14 13.53 3.55
CA PHE A 273 -4.11 12.86 4.85
C PHE A 273 -3.32 11.56 4.71
N ILE A 274 -2.36 11.35 5.58
CA ILE A 274 -1.55 10.14 5.66
C ILE A 274 -1.95 9.39 6.92
N PHE A 275 -2.41 8.16 6.78
CA PHE A 275 -2.88 7.31 7.87
C PHE A 275 -2.14 5.97 7.89
N GLY A 276 -1.58 5.60 9.03
CA GLY A 276 -0.96 4.30 9.24
C GLY A 276 0.34 4.08 8.47
N HIS A 277 1.06 5.13 8.09
CA HIS A 277 2.33 5.06 7.36
C HIS A 277 3.49 5.58 8.21
N SER A 278 4.60 4.85 8.19
CA SER A 278 5.80 5.16 9.00
C SER A 278 6.68 6.27 8.42
N ILE A 279 6.45 6.68 7.17
CA ILE A 279 7.23 7.71 6.45
C ILE A 279 8.75 7.41 6.51
N ARG A 280 9.14 6.15 6.30
CA ARG A 280 10.54 5.74 6.30
C ARG A 280 11.27 6.19 5.04
N ASP A 281 12.59 6.15 5.07
CA ASP A 281 13.45 6.59 3.96
C ASP A 281 13.28 5.72 2.71
N GLU A 282 12.91 4.45 2.88
CA GLU A 282 12.62 3.52 1.79
C GLU A 282 11.48 4.00 0.87
N ASP A 283 10.62 4.90 1.34
CA ASP A 283 9.49 5.45 0.60
C ASP A 283 9.68 6.93 0.20
N ASP A 284 10.89 7.46 0.32
CA ASP A 284 11.19 8.85 -0.04
C ASP A 284 10.86 9.17 -1.49
N HIS A 285 10.94 8.21 -2.40
CA HIS A 285 10.51 8.39 -3.79
C HIS A 285 9.07 8.91 -3.93
N VAL A 286 8.16 8.53 -3.01
CA VAL A 286 6.77 9.03 -2.99
C VAL A 286 6.69 10.41 -2.33
N PHE A 287 7.31 10.57 -1.17
CA PHE A 287 7.21 11.81 -0.40
C PHE A 287 7.96 12.98 -1.05
N ASP A 288 9.14 12.73 -1.59
CA ASP A 288 9.89 13.74 -2.36
C ASP A 288 9.11 14.19 -3.59
N PHE A 289 8.48 13.24 -4.29
CA PHE A 289 7.66 13.55 -5.44
C PHE A 289 6.44 14.42 -5.10
N ILE A 290 5.80 14.19 -3.94
CA ILE A 290 4.72 15.01 -3.40
C ILE A 290 5.27 16.37 -2.95
N ASN A 291 6.41 16.40 -2.26
CA ASN A 291 7.01 17.60 -1.71
C ASN A 291 7.53 18.53 -2.81
N GLN A 292 8.11 18.00 -3.87
CA GLN A 292 8.56 18.73 -5.04
C GLN A 292 7.42 19.22 -5.96
N ASN A 293 6.20 18.74 -5.76
CA ASN A 293 5.04 19.19 -6.51
C ASN A 293 4.76 20.69 -6.20
N ASN A 294 4.72 21.53 -7.24
CA ASN A 294 4.49 22.96 -7.11
C ASN A 294 3.06 23.35 -6.72
N ARG A 295 2.13 22.41 -6.64
CA ARG A 295 0.74 22.68 -6.24
C ARG A 295 0.65 22.94 -4.74
N LYS A 296 -0.31 23.78 -4.34
CA LYS A 296 -0.60 24.03 -2.93
C LYS A 296 -1.22 22.77 -2.33
N ILE A 297 -0.54 22.20 -1.37
CA ILE A 297 -0.96 20.99 -0.64
C ILE A 297 -0.73 21.24 0.84
N ASN A 298 -1.76 20.96 1.66
CA ASN A 298 -1.60 20.78 3.11
C ASN A 298 -1.50 19.28 3.38
N ILE A 299 -0.55 18.87 4.20
CA ILE A 299 -0.27 17.47 4.48
C ILE A 299 -0.53 17.23 5.96
N PHE A 300 -1.45 16.30 6.26
CA PHE A 300 -1.85 15.92 7.60
C PHE A 300 -1.33 14.50 7.88
N ILE A 301 -0.52 14.33 8.90
CA ILE A 301 0.17 13.09 9.22
C ILE A 301 -0.39 12.50 10.51
N GLY A 302 -0.95 11.29 10.43
CA GLY A 302 -1.44 10.54 11.59
C GLY A 302 -0.29 9.92 12.38
N LEU A 303 -0.22 10.22 13.67
CA LEU A 303 0.67 9.58 14.62
C LEU A 303 -0.13 8.62 15.49
N PHE A 304 0.37 7.40 15.68
CA PHE A 304 -0.24 6.41 16.56
C PHE A 304 0.63 6.22 17.82
N GLY A 305 -0.01 6.19 18.99
CA GLY A 305 0.72 6.12 20.27
C GLY A 305 1.17 7.48 20.80
N ASP A 306 2.15 7.46 21.68
CA ASP A 306 2.72 8.67 22.28
C ASP A 306 3.69 9.36 21.32
N VAL A 307 3.76 10.68 21.39
CA VAL A 307 4.70 11.49 20.57
C VAL A 307 6.16 11.20 20.84
N THR A 308 6.45 10.69 22.03
CA THR A 308 7.80 10.34 22.46
C THR A 308 8.19 8.92 22.03
N ASP A 309 7.27 8.16 21.48
CA ASP A 309 7.59 6.84 20.95
C ASP A 309 8.64 6.95 19.83
N PRO A 310 9.67 6.10 19.82
CA PRO A 310 10.79 6.22 18.89
C PRO A 310 10.37 6.36 17.42
N HIS A 311 9.35 5.62 16.99
CA HIS A 311 8.83 5.69 15.61
C HIS A 311 8.18 7.05 15.32
N ASN A 312 7.44 7.64 16.26
CA ASN A 312 6.84 8.96 16.11
C ASN A 312 7.89 10.07 16.10
N VAL A 313 8.94 9.93 16.91
CA VAL A 313 10.08 10.86 16.92
C VAL A 313 10.76 10.90 15.54
N ILE A 314 10.95 9.75 14.89
CA ILE A 314 11.52 9.67 13.54
C ILE A 314 10.61 10.42 12.55
N ILE A 315 9.31 10.13 12.54
CA ILE A 315 8.33 10.81 11.66
C ILE A 315 8.36 12.33 11.88
N ILE A 316 8.30 12.77 13.15
CA ILE A 316 8.28 14.18 13.51
C ILE A 316 9.56 14.89 13.02
N ASN A 317 10.72 14.30 13.23
CA ASN A 317 12.00 14.86 12.80
C ASN A 317 12.06 15.00 11.28
N LYS A 318 11.63 13.98 10.55
CA LYS A 318 11.58 14.00 9.08
C LYS A 318 10.62 15.07 8.56
N VAL A 319 9.42 15.14 9.09
CA VAL A 319 8.45 16.18 8.72
C VAL A 319 8.93 17.58 9.09
N ASN A 320 9.65 17.74 10.20
CA ASN A 320 10.26 19.01 10.56
C ASN A 320 11.38 19.42 9.58
N SER A 321 12.10 18.48 8.97
CA SER A 321 13.03 18.79 7.88
C SER A 321 12.28 19.28 6.63
N TRP A 322 11.17 18.61 6.26
CA TRP A 322 10.32 19.05 5.15
C TRP A 322 9.72 20.43 5.36
N LYS A 323 9.32 20.80 6.60
CA LYS A 323 8.84 22.15 6.91
C LYS A 323 9.88 23.24 6.60
N ARG A 324 11.16 22.94 6.82
CA ARG A 324 12.28 23.86 6.51
C ARG A 324 12.56 23.91 5.01
N GLU A 325 12.54 22.77 4.35
CA GLU A 325 12.87 22.65 2.93
C GLU A 325 11.73 23.14 2.02
N PHE A 326 10.48 22.88 2.40
CA PHE A 326 9.29 23.22 1.63
C PHE A 326 8.37 24.22 2.36
N PRO A 327 8.80 25.46 2.61
CA PRO A 327 8.09 26.43 3.45
C PRO A 327 6.73 26.87 2.90
N ARG A 328 6.45 26.59 1.62
CA ARG A 328 5.15 26.85 0.99
C ARG A 328 4.09 25.79 1.28
N LYS A 329 4.49 24.63 1.83
CA LYS A 329 3.60 23.54 2.22
C LYS A 329 3.31 23.62 3.70
N LYS A 330 2.10 23.20 4.07
CA LYS A 330 1.70 23.10 5.47
C LYS A 330 1.70 21.63 5.88
N PHE A 331 2.35 21.35 6.99
CA PHE A 331 2.40 20.01 7.58
C PHE A 331 1.84 20.08 8.99
N GLU A 332 0.82 19.28 9.26
CA GLU A 332 0.15 19.19 10.54
C GLU A 332 0.15 17.73 11.02
N PHE A 333 0.17 17.54 12.32
CA PHE A 333 0.05 16.20 12.90
C PHE A 333 -1.31 16.02 13.55
N TYR A 334 -1.85 14.81 13.45
CA TYR A 334 -3.03 14.42 14.20
C TYR A 334 -2.82 13.10 14.91
N GLN A 335 -3.51 12.93 16.05
CA GLN A 335 -3.54 11.68 16.79
C GLN A 335 -4.40 10.67 16.04
N ALA A 336 -3.80 9.58 15.54
CA ALA A 336 -4.51 8.56 14.76
C ALA A 336 -5.61 7.86 15.59
N SER A 337 -5.38 7.67 16.90
CA SER A 337 -6.38 7.10 17.82
C SER A 337 -7.55 8.03 18.12
N SER A 338 -7.52 9.31 17.72
CA SER A 338 -8.68 10.19 17.78
C SER A 338 -9.78 9.82 16.77
N LEU A 339 -9.46 8.87 15.89
CA LEU A 339 -10.33 8.34 14.85
C LEU A 339 -10.46 6.83 15.04
N ASN A 340 -11.65 6.35 15.27
CA ASN A 340 -11.94 4.92 15.37
C ASN A 340 -12.28 4.34 13.99
N VAL A 341 -11.26 4.07 13.18
CA VAL A 341 -11.44 3.59 11.79
C VAL A 341 -12.20 2.27 11.74
N TRP A 342 -11.92 1.37 12.68
CA TRP A 342 -12.44 0.01 12.64
C TRP A 342 -13.44 -0.33 13.76
N ASN A 343 -13.74 0.61 14.67
CA ASN A 343 -14.62 0.35 15.81
C ASN A 343 -14.28 -0.97 16.54
N ASN A 344 -12.99 -1.12 16.85
CA ASN A 344 -12.50 -2.24 17.66
C ASN A 344 -12.82 -1.94 19.12
N SER A 345 -14.07 -2.20 19.55
CA SER A 345 -14.52 -2.10 20.94
C SER A 345 -14.50 -3.48 21.60
#